data_d0d5178e273c36db5ee4f15f840bc93f
#
_entry.id   d0d5178e273c36db5ee4f15f840bc93f
#
_cell.length_a   1.000
_cell.length_b   1.000
_cell.length_c   1.000
_cell.angle_alpha   90.00
_cell.angle_beta   90.00
_cell.angle_gamma   90.00
#
_symmetry.space_group_name_H-M   'P 1'
#
loop_
_entity.id
_entity.type
_entity.pdbx_description
1 polymer ?
#
loop_
_entity_poly.entity_id
_entity_poly.type
_entity_poly.pdbx_seq_one_letter_code
_entity_poly.pdbx_strand_id
1 'polypeptide(L)'
;GGEQQRVAIARALAKNPKLLLCDEPTGALDYQTGKAVLKLLQDTCRKKRKTLVVITHNQAICPMADRIIHVKNGIVTGIEENKTPVPVEEIEW
;
A
#
# COMPACT_ATOMS: atom_id res chain seq x y z
N GLY A 1 8.18 -3.08 -15.20
CA GLY A 1 8.07 -1.82 -14.56
C GLY A 1 6.70 -1.49 -14.03
N GLY A 2 6.45 -0.20 -13.91
CA GLY A 2 5.22 0.29 -13.31
C GLY A 2 3.96 -0.06 -14.08
N GLU A 3 4.03 -0.16 -15.40
CA GLU A 3 2.87 -0.57 -16.21
C GLU A 3 2.47 -2.00 -15.91
N GLN A 4 3.43 -2.91 -15.82
CA GLN A 4 3.16 -4.30 -15.49
C GLN A 4 2.58 -4.42 -14.08
N GLN A 5 3.09 -3.63 -13.15
CA GLN A 5 2.57 -3.60 -11.80
C GLN A 5 1.12 -3.12 -11.77
N ARG A 6 0.81 -2.05 -12.50
CA ARG A 6 -0.56 -1.52 -12.55
C ARG A 6 -1.53 -2.50 -13.21
N VAL A 7 -1.09 -3.21 -14.26
CA VAL A 7 -1.90 -4.24 -14.91
C VAL A 7 -2.18 -5.38 -13.94
N ALA A 8 -1.17 -5.82 -13.19
CA ALA A 8 -1.34 -6.88 -12.20
C ALA A 8 -2.34 -6.48 -11.11
N ILE A 9 -2.26 -5.24 -10.63
CA ILE A 9 -3.20 -4.70 -9.65
C ILE A 9 -4.62 -4.66 -10.23
N ALA A 10 -4.77 -4.18 -11.46
CA ALA A 10 -6.07 -4.12 -12.10
C ALA A 10 -6.70 -5.50 -12.26
N ARG A 11 -5.89 -6.51 -12.62
CA ARG A 11 -6.36 -7.89 -12.72
C ARG A 11 -6.81 -8.44 -11.37
N ALA A 12 -6.03 -8.15 -10.32
CA ALA A 12 -6.38 -8.59 -8.97
C ALA A 12 -7.69 -7.94 -8.51
N LEU A 13 -7.87 -6.64 -8.78
CA LEU A 13 -9.07 -5.91 -8.40
C LEU A 13 -10.29 -6.33 -9.21
N ALA A 14 -10.10 -6.77 -10.45
CA ALA A 14 -11.20 -7.24 -11.31
C ALA A 14 -11.89 -8.47 -10.71
N LYS A 15 -11.19 -9.25 -9.90
CA LYS A 15 -11.77 -10.41 -9.20
C LYS A 15 -12.62 -10.01 -7.99
N ASN A 16 -12.69 -8.70 -7.72
CA ASN A 16 -13.47 -8.14 -6.63
C ASN A 16 -13.15 -8.76 -5.25
N PRO A 17 -11.86 -8.82 -4.86
CA PRO A 17 -11.50 -9.40 -3.56
C PRO A 17 -11.90 -8.47 -2.42
N LYS A 18 -12.18 -9.03 -1.26
CA LYS A 18 -12.41 -8.22 -0.05
C LYS A 18 -11.09 -7.76 0.57
N LEU A 19 -10.03 -8.52 0.35
CA LEU A 19 -8.69 -8.26 0.88
C LEU A 19 -7.70 -8.31 -0.26
N LEU A 20 -6.89 -7.26 -0.40
CA LEU A 20 -5.79 -7.22 -1.35
C LEU A 20 -4.48 -7.15 -0.58
N LEU A 21 -3.58 -8.10 -0.86
CA LEU A 21 -2.27 -8.18 -0.22
C LEU A 21 -1.20 -7.80 -1.23
N CYS A 22 -0.40 -6.79 -0.90
CA CYS A 22 0.69 -6.31 -1.74
C CYS A 22 2.00 -6.39 -0.98
N ASP A 23 2.97 -7.13 -1.55
CA ASP A 23 4.29 -7.31 -0.94
C ASP A 23 5.29 -6.41 -1.66
N GLU A 24 5.83 -5.42 -0.95
CA GLU A 24 6.78 -4.44 -1.48
C GLU A 24 6.36 -3.85 -2.84
N PRO A 25 5.17 -3.22 -2.92
CA PRO A 25 4.65 -2.78 -4.22
C PRO A 25 5.51 -1.72 -4.91
N THR A 26 6.40 -1.04 -4.18
CA THR A 26 7.28 0.00 -4.73
C THR A 26 8.74 -0.42 -4.80
N GLY A 27 9.08 -1.65 -4.42
CA GLY A 27 10.45 -2.07 -4.18
C GLY A 27 11.41 -1.91 -5.35
N ALA A 28 10.95 -2.17 -6.59
CA ALA A 28 11.78 -2.10 -7.78
C ALA A 28 11.42 -0.90 -8.69
N LEU A 29 10.60 0.02 -8.19
CA LEU A 29 10.09 1.14 -8.98
C LEU A 29 10.81 2.43 -8.63
N ASP A 30 10.91 3.35 -9.62
CA ASP A 30 11.35 4.69 -9.31
C ASP A 30 10.31 5.43 -8.45
N TYR A 31 10.70 6.59 -7.92
CA TYR A 31 9.87 7.34 -6.99
C TYR A 31 8.49 7.68 -7.55
N GLN A 32 8.46 8.25 -8.77
CA GLN A 32 7.19 8.69 -9.36
C GLN A 32 6.28 7.52 -9.71
N THR A 33 6.84 6.45 -10.26
CA THR A 33 6.08 5.26 -10.61
C THR A 33 5.56 4.55 -9.37
N GLY A 34 6.40 4.43 -8.34
CA GLY A 34 5.99 3.85 -7.07
C GLY A 34 4.86 4.62 -6.42
N LYS A 35 4.94 5.94 -6.47
CA LYS A 35 3.90 6.82 -5.92
C LYS A 35 2.58 6.64 -6.67
N ALA A 36 2.63 6.52 -8.00
CA ALA A 36 1.44 6.28 -8.81
C ALA A 36 0.78 4.93 -8.49
N VAL A 37 1.59 3.89 -8.26
CA VAL A 37 1.09 2.57 -7.88
C VAL A 37 0.41 2.63 -6.51
N LEU A 38 1.03 3.27 -5.52
CA LEU A 38 0.44 3.41 -4.19
C LEU A 38 -0.86 4.22 -4.23
N LYS A 39 -0.91 5.27 -5.04
CA LYS A 39 -2.12 6.07 -5.20
C LYS A 39 -3.24 5.25 -5.79
N LEU A 40 -2.96 4.45 -6.82
CA LEU A 40 -3.94 3.57 -7.43
C LEU A 40 -4.50 2.59 -6.39
N LEU A 41 -3.64 1.97 -5.60
CA LEU A 41 -4.05 1.05 -4.55
C LEU A 41 -4.90 1.72 -3.50
N GLN A 42 -4.46 2.86 -2.98
CA GLN A 42 -5.16 3.57 -1.93
C GLN A 42 -6.54 4.03 -2.40
N ASP A 43 -6.59 4.71 -3.55
CA ASP A 43 -7.85 5.28 -4.06
C ASP A 43 -8.85 4.19 -4.39
N THR A 44 -8.41 3.12 -5.06
CA THR A 44 -9.30 2.03 -5.48
C THR A 44 -9.86 1.28 -4.27
N CYS A 45 -9.01 0.98 -3.29
CA CYS A 45 -9.44 0.25 -2.11
C CYS A 45 -10.37 1.09 -1.23
N ARG A 46 -10.13 2.39 -1.10
CA ARG A 46 -11.02 3.28 -0.35
C ARG A 46 -12.37 3.42 -1.05
N LYS A 47 -12.35 3.63 -2.36
CA LYS A 47 -13.57 3.80 -3.15
C LYS A 47 -14.47 2.57 -3.09
N LYS A 48 -13.88 1.39 -3.14
CA LYS A 48 -14.60 0.12 -3.13
C LYS A 48 -14.73 -0.50 -1.74
N ARG A 49 -14.24 0.19 -0.71
CA ARG A 49 -14.25 -0.28 0.69
C ARG A 49 -13.58 -1.65 0.84
N LYS A 50 -12.43 -1.82 0.18
CA LYS A 50 -11.62 -3.02 0.27
C LYS A 50 -10.55 -2.84 1.34
N THR A 51 -10.09 -3.95 1.92
CA THR A 51 -8.96 -3.93 2.83
C THR A 51 -7.68 -4.12 2.01
N LEU A 52 -6.75 -3.21 2.18
CA LEU A 52 -5.44 -3.27 1.55
C LEU A 52 -4.39 -3.51 2.62
N VAL A 53 -3.61 -4.58 2.45
CA VAL A 53 -2.45 -4.84 3.30
C VAL A 53 -1.20 -4.66 2.46
N VAL A 54 -0.32 -3.76 2.89
CA VAL A 54 0.96 -3.50 2.23
C VAL A 54 2.08 -3.96 3.15
N ILE A 55 2.91 -4.87 2.63
CA ILE A 55 4.10 -5.33 3.34
C ILE A 55 5.28 -4.56 2.77
N THR A 56 6.00 -3.83 3.61
CA THR A 56 7.09 -2.99 3.14
C THR A 56 8.14 -2.75 4.20
N HIS A 57 9.38 -2.55 3.76
CA HIS A 57 10.47 -2.05 4.61
C HIS A 57 10.59 -0.52 4.54
N ASN A 58 9.83 0.12 3.68
CA ASN A 58 9.87 1.57 3.52
C ASN A 58 8.92 2.24 4.52
N GLN A 59 9.46 2.68 5.64
CA GLN A 59 8.67 3.31 6.70
C GLN A 59 8.07 4.65 6.26
N ALA A 60 8.62 5.28 5.24
CA ALA A 60 8.13 6.57 4.77
C ALA A 60 6.71 6.50 4.23
N ILE A 61 6.24 5.32 3.81
CA ILE A 61 4.86 5.17 3.32
C ILE A 61 3.84 4.89 4.43
N CYS A 62 4.30 4.64 5.66
CA CYS A 62 3.39 4.34 6.77
C CYS A 62 2.32 5.41 7.02
N PRO A 63 2.59 6.73 6.84
CA PRO A 63 1.55 7.74 7.09
C PRO A 63 0.28 7.59 6.24
N MET A 64 0.33 6.87 5.12
CA MET A 64 -0.88 6.63 4.31
C MET A 64 -1.80 5.55 4.89
N ALA A 65 -1.32 4.75 5.82
CA ALA A 65 -2.05 3.61 6.36
C ALA A 65 -3.03 4.02 7.45
N ASP A 66 -4.13 3.28 7.56
CA ASP A 66 -5.05 3.43 8.68
C ASP A 66 -4.52 2.73 9.93
N ARG A 67 -3.75 1.67 9.75
CA ARG A 67 -3.16 0.90 10.83
C ARG A 67 -1.78 0.42 10.42
N ILE A 68 -0.82 0.55 11.33
CA ILE A 68 0.56 0.14 11.10
C ILE A 68 0.88 -1.00 12.05
N ILE A 69 1.32 -2.12 11.50
CA ILE A 69 1.73 -3.29 12.28
C ILE A 69 3.23 -3.45 12.15
N HIS A 70 3.93 -3.35 13.28
CA HIS A 70 5.38 -3.51 13.32
C HIS A 70 5.71 -4.97 13.63
N VAL A 71 6.57 -5.55 12.80
CA VAL A 71 6.99 -6.95 12.92
C VAL A 71 8.51 -7.01 12.97
N LYS A 72 9.04 -7.77 13.93
CA LYS A 72 10.47 -8.02 14.03
C LYS A 72 10.70 -9.48 14.40
N ASN A 73 11.56 -10.15 13.63
CA ASN A 73 11.89 -11.57 13.84
C ASN A 73 10.65 -12.46 13.87
N GLY A 74 9.67 -12.18 13.01
CA GLY A 74 8.43 -12.95 12.92
C GLY A 74 7.43 -12.68 14.03
N ILE A 75 7.69 -11.69 14.89
CA ILE A 75 6.83 -11.37 16.03
C ILE A 75 6.30 -9.95 15.90
N VAL A 76 5.01 -9.78 16.15
CA VAL A 76 4.40 -8.44 16.18
C VAL A 76 4.91 -7.71 17.41
N THR A 77 5.61 -6.58 17.19
CA THR A 77 6.19 -5.78 18.26
C THR A 77 5.36 -4.56 18.62
N GLY A 78 4.42 -4.16 17.76
CA GLY A 78 3.55 -3.03 18.04
C GLY A 78 2.49 -2.86 16.98
N ILE A 79 1.39 -2.23 17.36
CA ILE A 79 0.29 -1.88 16.46
C ILE A 79 -0.07 -0.43 16.74
N GLU A 80 -0.08 0.39 15.69
CA GLU A 80 -0.45 1.80 15.79
C GLU A 80 -1.68 2.05 14.93
N GLU A 81 -2.65 2.78 15.47
CA GLU A 81 -3.78 3.26 14.70
C GLU A 81 -3.50 4.69 14.25
N ASN A 82 -3.69 4.94 12.96
CA ASN A 82 -3.52 6.26 12.38
C ASN A 82 -4.90 6.84 12.05
N LYS A 83 -5.34 7.77 12.87
CA LYS A 83 -6.67 8.38 12.71
C LYS A 83 -6.73 9.39 11.58
N THR A 84 -5.57 9.83 11.08
CA THR A 84 -5.49 10.85 10.03
C THR A 84 -4.54 10.40 8.92
N PRO A 85 -4.88 9.32 8.19
CA PRO A 85 -4.01 8.88 7.09
C PRO A 85 -3.90 9.95 6.02
N VAL A 86 -2.68 10.12 5.48
CA VAL A 86 -2.43 11.15 4.48
C VAL A 86 -2.56 10.57 3.07
N PRO A 87 -2.96 11.40 2.09
CA PRO A 87 -2.94 10.98 0.69
C PRO A 87 -1.53 10.64 0.24
N VAL A 88 -1.42 9.71 -0.69
CA VAL A 88 -0.12 9.27 -1.21
C VAL A 88 0.66 10.44 -1.80
N GLU A 89 -0.01 11.42 -2.38
CA GLU A 89 0.64 12.61 -2.97
C GLU A 89 1.47 13.39 -1.96
N GLU A 90 1.13 13.31 -0.68
CA GLU A 90 1.81 14.06 0.38
C GLU A 90 2.96 13.29 1.00
N ILE A 91 3.17 12.03 0.61
CA ILE A 91 4.25 11.21 1.16
C ILE A 91 5.53 11.45 0.36
N GLU A 92 6.63 11.62 1.09
CA GLU A 92 7.96 11.75 0.50
C GLU A 92 8.86 10.64 1.04
N TRP A 93 9.58 9.98 0.12
CA TRP A 93 10.59 8.98 0.49
C TRP A 93 11.79 8.98 -0.43
#